data_8298f0d9ee7d384f1220c860c58ae3b2
#
_entry.id   8298f0d9ee7d384f1220c860c58ae3b2
#
_cell.length_a   1.000
_cell.length_b   1.000
_cell.length_c   1.000
_cell.angle_alpha   90.00
_cell.angle_beta   90.00
_cell.angle_gamma   90.00
#
_symmetry.space_group_name_H-M   'P 1'
#
loop_
_entity.id
_entity.type
_entity.pdbx_description
1 polymer ?
#
loop_
_entity_poly.entity_id
_entity_poly.type
_entity_poly.pdbx_seq_one_letter_code
_entity_poly.pdbx_strand_id
1 'polypeptide(L)'
;MGNTAEVVARRYNVSRETQDKYALQSQSRYAHAAEQGWIADEIVPMTVTMKVVDKESGEESLVETVVDRDECNRPGTTMEGLSGLKPAFEESGTVTAGNASQLSDGASMTLLMSADRASQLGLEPIGIFRGFTVAACEPDEMGIGPVFSVPRLLKNAGLSMNDINLWELNEAFASQCIYCRDRLGIDNEIYNVNGGSISIGHPFGMTGARTVSYTHLRAHETDSYLV
;
A
#
# COMPACT_ATOMS: atom_id res chain seq x y z
N MET A 1 12.64 -1.12 -11.56
CA MET A 1 11.20 -1.21 -11.19
C MET A 1 10.35 -0.18 -11.95
N GLY A 2 10.71 1.12 -11.99
CA GLY A 2 9.93 2.11 -12.72
C GLY A 2 9.75 1.79 -14.21
N ASN A 3 10.78 1.33 -14.88
CA ASN A 3 10.69 0.90 -16.29
C ASN A 3 9.72 -0.30 -16.47
N THR A 4 9.63 -1.22 -15.49
CA THR A 4 8.65 -2.30 -15.56
C THR A 4 7.21 -1.79 -15.37
N ALA A 5 7.02 -0.73 -14.59
CA ALA A 5 5.71 -0.07 -14.47
C ALA A 5 5.28 0.62 -15.77
N GLU A 6 6.22 1.23 -16.50
CA GLU A 6 5.96 1.77 -17.85
C GLU A 6 5.65 0.66 -18.87
N VAL A 7 6.35 -0.48 -18.78
CA VAL A 7 6.02 -1.66 -19.61
C VAL A 7 4.59 -2.12 -19.36
N VAL A 8 4.16 -2.23 -18.10
CA VAL A 8 2.78 -2.60 -17.73
C VAL A 8 1.79 -1.56 -18.27
N ALA A 9 2.05 -0.26 -18.04
CA ALA A 9 1.17 0.80 -18.52
C ALA A 9 0.97 0.74 -20.03
N ARG A 10 2.04 0.58 -20.79
CA ARG A 10 2.03 0.52 -22.26
C ARG A 10 1.41 -0.78 -22.79
N ARG A 11 1.80 -1.93 -22.22
CA ARG A 11 1.37 -3.27 -22.68
C ARG A 11 -0.14 -3.49 -22.47
N TYR A 12 -0.65 -2.95 -21.37
CA TYR A 12 -2.05 -3.14 -20.97
C TYR A 12 -2.91 -1.88 -21.10
N ASN A 13 -2.40 -0.85 -21.76
CA ASN A 13 -3.12 0.40 -22.07
C ASN A 13 -3.66 1.12 -20.82
N VAL A 14 -2.89 1.16 -19.73
CA VAL A 14 -3.24 1.94 -18.55
C VAL A 14 -2.77 3.38 -18.73
N SER A 15 -3.71 4.28 -19.00
CA SER A 15 -3.40 5.67 -19.32
C SER A 15 -2.84 6.46 -18.13
N ARG A 16 -2.12 7.53 -18.42
CA ARG A 16 -1.63 8.48 -17.40
C ARG A 16 -2.78 9.03 -16.55
N GLU A 17 -3.86 9.43 -17.17
CA GLU A 17 -5.04 9.96 -16.48
C GLU A 17 -5.64 8.94 -15.50
N THR A 18 -5.74 7.67 -15.90
CA THR A 18 -6.25 6.61 -15.04
C THR A 18 -5.31 6.38 -13.84
N GLN A 19 -4.00 6.43 -14.06
CA GLN A 19 -3.00 6.31 -12.99
C GLN A 19 -3.08 7.48 -12.01
N ASP A 20 -3.24 8.70 -12.49
CA ASP A 20 -3.36 9.89 -11.65
C ASP A 20 -4.66 9.90 -10.84
N LYS A 21 -5.79 9.46 -11.43
CA LYS A 21 -7.07 9.28 -10.70
C LYS A 21 -6.93 8.25 -9.57
N TYR A 22 -6.25 7.14 -9.83
CA TYR A 22 -6.01 6.13 -8.82
C TYR A 22 -5.13 6.67 -7.68
N ALA A 23 -4.08 7.41 -8.02
CA ALA A 23 -3.19 8.03 -7.02
C ALA A 23 -3.92 9.07 -6.17
N LEU A 24 -4.77 9.91 -6.77
CA LEU A 24 -5.63 10.84 -6.04
C LEU A 24 -6.56 10.09 -5.07
N GLN A 25 -7.16 8.99 -5.53
CA GLN A 25 -8.01 8.15 -4.67
C GLN A 25 -7.22 7.59 -3.47
N SER A 26 -6.01 7.06 -3.68
CA SER A 26 -5.15 6.56 -2.61
C SER A 26 -4.85 7.64 -1.57
N GLN A 27 -4.45 8.84 -2.00
CA GLN A 27 -4.18 9.98 -1.11
C GLN A 27 -5.43 10.38 -0.30
N SER A 28 -6.57 10.47 -0.95
CA SER A 28 -7.83 10.87 -0.32
C SER A 28 -8.35 9.82 0.67
N ARG A 29 -8.26 8.55 0.33
CA ARG A 29 -8.67 7.44 1.18
C ARG A 29 -7.84 7.38 2.45
N TYR A 30 -6.52 7.52 2.33
CA TYR A 30 -5.65 7.55 3.51
C TYR A 30 -5.92 8.78 4.37
N ALA A 31 -6.04 9.97 3.79
CA ALA A 31 -6.35 11.18 4.54
C ALA A 31 -7.66 11.05 5.33
N HIS A 32 -8.70 10.50 4.70
CA HIS A 32 -9.97 10.22 5.38
C HIS A 32 -9.81 9.21 6.53
N ALA A 33 -9.11 8.10 6.30
CA ALA A 33 -8.86 7.10 7.34
C ALA A 33 -8.09 7.68 8.54
N ALA A 34 -7.10 8.53 8.27
CA ALA A 34 -6.33 9.22 9.32
C ALA A 34 -7.20 10.21 10.11
N GLU A 35 -8.07 10.99 9.44
CA GLU A 35 -9.03 11.89 10.09
C GLU A 35 -10.04 11.15 10.98
N GLN A 36 -10.45 9.94 10.58
CA GLN A 36 -11.34 9.10 11.38
C GLN A 36 -10.61 8.39 12.55
N GLY A 37 -9.29 8.52 12.65
CA GLY A 37 -8.49 7.86 13.68
C GLY A 37 -8.22 6.38 13.44
N TRP A 38 -8.62 5.83 12.29
CA TRP A 38 -8.50 4.39 11.98
C TRP A 38 -7.06 3.90 11.83
N ILE A 39 -6.12 4.82 11.62
CA ILE A 39 -4.69 4.51 11.47
C ILE A 39 -3.95 4.60 12.81
N ALA A 40 -4.50 5.32 13.79
CA ALA A 40 -3.81 5.66 15.04
C ALA A 40 -3.38 4.42 15.84
N ASP A 41 -4.19 3.37 15.85
CA ASP A 41 -3.92 2.13 16.60
C ASP A 41 -2.74 1.31 16.02
N GLU A 42 -2.34 1.58 14.79
CA GLU A 42 -1.22 0.92 14.13
C GLU A 42 0.10 1.65 14.31
N ILE A 43 0.05 2.94 14.64
CA ILE A 43 1.24 3.78 14.72
C ILE A 43 1.86 3.69 16.11
N VAL A 44 3.14 3.33 16.14
CA VAL A 44 3.95 3.37 17.35
C VAL A 44 4.79 4.63 17.32
N PRO A 45 4.46 5.67 18.11
CA PRO A 45 5.23 6.91 18.15
C PRO A 45 6.68 6.65 18.57
N MET A 46 7.61 7.31 17.88
CA MET A 46 9.04 7.16 18.14
C MET A 46 9.72 8.51 18.29
N THR A 47 10.43 8.70 19.39
CA THR A 47 11.30 9.88 19.59
C THR A 47 12.60 9.69 18.81
N VAL A 48 12.91 10.63 17.95
CA VAL A 48 14.11 10.63 17.11
C VAL A 48 14.86 11.96 17.22
N THR A 49 16.15 11.95 16.98
CA THR A 49 16.93 13.16 16.82
C THR A 49 17.03 13.51 15.34
N MET A 50 16.36 14.57 14.95
CA MET A 50 16.30 15.01 13.55
C MET A 50 17.33 16.13 13.32
N LYS A 51 18.08 16.01 12.21
CA LYS A 51 18.96 17.08 11.73
C LYS A 51 18.12 18.10 10.96
N VAL A 52 18.08 19.31 11.44
CA VAL A 52 17.40 20.44 10.81
C VAL A 52 18.44 21.40 10.25
N VAL A 53 18.27 21.79 9.00
CA VAL A 53 19.13 22.80 8.33
C VAL A 53 18.30 24.06 8.15
N ASP A 54 18.73 25.14 8.77
CA ASP A 54 18.13 26.44 8.54
C ASP A 54 18.34 26.87 7.07
N LYS A 55 17.28 27.27 6.42
CA LYS A 55 17.30 27.55 4.97
C LYS A 55 17.98 28.88 4.62
N GLU A 56 18.07 29.81 5.56
CA GLU A 56 18.64 31.13 5.34
C GLU A 56 20.13 31.19 5.73
N SER A 57 20.46 30.63 6.89
CA SER A 57 21.84 30.64 7.41
C SER A 57 22.66 29.42 6.98
N GLY A 58 22.01 28.28 6.59
CA GLY A 58 22.67 27.01 6.38
C GLY A 58 23.15 26.31 7.64
N GLU A 59 22.80 26.83 8.83
CA GLU A 59 23.23 26.27 10.10
C GLU A 59 22.50 24.96 10.39
N GLU A 60 23.24 23.97 10.86
CA GLU A 60 22.74 22.65 11.20
C GLU A 60 22.47 22.55 12.70
N SER A 61 21.30 22.08 13.08
CA SER A 61 20.92 21.80 14.45
C SER A 61 20.33 20.40 14.60
N LEU A 62 20.45 19.83 15.80
CA LEU A 62 19.82 18.56 16.16
C LEU A 62 18.62 18.86 17.05
N VAL A 63 17.44 18.38 16.63
CA VAL A 63 16.19 18.63 17.34
C VAL A 63 15.55 17.27 17.67
N GLU A 64 15.20 17.09 18.95
CA GLU A 64 14.40 15.94 19.36
C GLU A 64 12.97 16.11 18.86
N THR A 65 12.46 15.12 18.14
CA THR A 65 11.15 15.16 17.49
C THR A 65 10.45 13.82 17.70
N VAL A 66 9.15 13.85 17.94
CA VAL A 66 8.31 12.65 17.96
C VAL A 66 7.72 12.44 16.58
N VAL A 67 8.02 11.28 15.99
CA VAL A 67 7.37 10.81 14.75
C VAL A 67 6.18 9.95 15.18
N ASP A 68 4.97 10.45 14.98
CA ASP A 68 3.71 9.88 15.44
C ASP A 68 2.69 9.67 14.30
N ARG A 69 3.12 9.77 13.06
CA ARG A 69 2.27 9.61 11.86
C ARG A 69 3.09 9.24 10.64
N ASP A 70 2.39 8.68 9.62
CA ASP A 70 2.96 8.52 8.28
C ASP A 70 3.09 9.90 7.59
N GLU A 71 4.32 10.29 7.23
CA GLU A 71 4.62 11.64 6.73
C GLU A 71 4.47 11.78 5.21
N CYS A 72 4.26 10.67 4.49
CA CYS A 72 4.19 10.69 3.03
C CYS A 72 2.85 11.17 2.47
N ASN A 73 1.76 11.11 3.24
CA ASN A 73 0.43 11.51 2.78
C ASN A 73 0.37 13.00 2.42
N ARG A 74 -0.30 13.31 1.35
CA ARG A 74 -0.52 14.67 0.81
C ARG A 74 -2.00 14.93 0.63
N PRO A 75 -2.75 15.29 1.68
CA PRO A 75 -4.20 15.48 1.63
C PRO A 75 -4.65 16.52 0.59
N GLY A 76 -3.79 17.52 0.31
CA GLY A 76 -4.05 18.56 -0.70
C GLY A 76 -3.76 18.14 -2.15
N THR A 77 -3.57 16.87 -2.45
CA THR A 77 -3.36 16.37 -3.83
C THR A 77 -4.57 16.67 -4.70
N THR A 78 -4.33 17.17 -5.92
CA THR A 78 -5.36 17.45 -6.91
C THR A 78 -5.02 16.81 -8.27
N MET A 79 -6.03 16.58 -9.10
CA MET A 79 -5.79 16.08 -10.48
C MET A 79 -4.94 17.04 -11.30
N GLU A 80 -5.10 18.34 -11.13
CA GLU A 80 -4.30 19.35 -11.81
C GLU A 80 -2.82 19.24 -11.39
N GLY A 81 -2.56 19.12 -10.09
CA GLY A 81 -1.20 18.94 -9.56
C GLY A 81 -0.54 17.65 -10.08
N LEU A 82 -1.27 16.54 -10.10
CA LEU A 82 -0.78 15.25 -10.62
C LEU A 82 -0.50 15.32 -12.13
N SER A 83 -1.42 15.86 -12.93
CA SER A 83 -1.26 15.95 -14.38
C SER A 83 -0.08 16.82 -14.81
N GLY A 84 0.28 17.81 -13.99
CA GLY A 84 1.45 18.69 -14.21
C GLY A 84 2.81 18.03 -13.92
N LEU A 85 2.84 16.85 -13.30
CA LEU A 85 4.10 16.16 -13.00
C LEU A 85 4.74 15.56 -14.25
N LYS A 86 6.07 15.68 -14.33
CA LYS A 86 6.85 15.07 -15.42
C LYS A 86 6.99 13.57 -15.19
N PRO A 87 7.04 12.77 -16.29
CA PRO A 87 7.41 11.37 -16.20
C PRO A 87 8.77 11.19 -15.50
N ALA A 88 8.88 10.12 -14.69
CA ALA A 88 10.06 9.91 -13.85
C ALA A 88 11.10 8.93 -14.46
N PHE A 89 10.69 8.06 -15.38
CA PHE A 89 11.52 6.95 -15.87
C PHE A 89 11.77 6.98 -17.37
N GLU A 90 10.79 7.38 -18.16
CA GLU A 90 10.89 7.51 -19.62
C GLU A 90 10.41 8.92 -20.02
N GLU A 91 11.04 9.58 -20.97
CA GLU A 91 10.71 10.96 -21.36
C GLU A 91 9.24 11.12 -21.81
N SER A 92 8.72 10.12 -22.52
CA SER A 92 7.30 10.03 -22.94
C SER A 92 6.48 9.05 -22.09
N GLY A 93 6.93 8.76 -20.87
CA GLY A 93 6.30 7.81 -19.97
C GLY A 93 5.04 8.35 -19.29
N THR A 94 4.43 7.48 -18.51
CA THR A 94 3.19 7.77 -17.78
C THR A 94 3.35 7.72 -16.26
N VAL A 95 4.42 7.07 -15.78
CA VAL A 95 4.72 6.93 -14.37
C VAL A 95 5.43 8.18 -13.84
N THR A 96 4.90 8.75 -12.77
CA THR A 96 5.41 9.98 -12.16
C THR A 96 5.63 9.79 -10.66
N ALA A 97 6.25 10.79 -10.02
CA ALA A 97 6.37 10.82 -8.56
C ALA A 97 5.02 10.86 -7.83
N GLY A 98 3.94 11.25 -8.52
CA GLY A 98 2.59 11.35 -7.93
C GLY A 98 1.77 10.07 -8.05
N ASN A 99 2.07 9.17 -9.01
CA ASN A 99 1.34 7.93 -9.23
C ASN A 99 2.18 6.66 -8.98
N ALA A 100 3.26 6.82 -8.23
CA ALA A 100 4.12 5.75 -7.74
C ALA A 100 4.28 5.88 -6.22
N SER A 101 4.62 4.79 -5.53
CA SER A 101 4.97 4.82 -4.12
C SER A 101 6.19 5.70 -3.88
N GLN A 102 6.21 6.39 -2.76
CA GLN A 102 7.36 7.18 -2.36
C GLN A 102 8.47 6.27 -1.82
N LEU A 103 9.73 6.65 -2.08
CA LEU A 103 10.88 6.08 -1.37
C LEU A 103 10.83 6.62 0.06
N SER A 104 10.75 5.73 1.03
CA SER A 104 10.57 6.08 2.43
C SER A 104 11.21 5.05 3.34
N ASP A 105 11.56 5.48 4.53
CA ASP A 105 11.99 4.61 5.61
C ASP A 105 10.79 4.21 6.47
N GLY A 106 10.82 3.03 7.06
CA GLY A 106 9.76 2.56 7.93
C GLY A 106 9.99 1.14 8.42
N ALA A 107 9.33 0.79 9.52
CA ALA A 107 9.35 -0.54 10.09
C ALA A 107 7.93 -0.94 10.52
N SER A 108 7.62 -2.22 10.46
CA SER A 108 6.39 -2.79 11.01
C SER A 108 6.65 -4.16 11.59
N MET A 109 5.80 -4.58 12.52
CA MET A 109 5.90 -5.88 13.18
C MET A 109 4.50 -6.49 13.31
N THR A 110 4.40 -7.77 12.95
CA THR A 110 3.19 -8.59 13.17
C THR A 110 3.57 -9.81 13.99
N LEU A 111 2.89 -10.02 15.12
CA LEU A 111 3.11 -11.18 15.99
C LEU A 111 2.26 -12.35 15.51
N LEU A 112 2.91 -13.44 15.13
CA LEU A 112 2.26 -14.68 14.71
C LEU A 112 2.54 -15.80 15.71
N MET A 113 1.52 -16.58 16.06
CA MET A 113 1.65 -17.76 16.92
C MET A 113 0.54 -18.77 16.63
N SER A 114 0.68 -19.99 17.18
CA SER A 114 -0.42 -20.96 17.13
C SER A 114 -1.59 -20.54 18.01
N ALA A 115 -2.82 -20.99 17.65
CA ALA A 115 -4.01 -20.73 18.45
C ALA A 115 -3.86 -21.25 19.90
N ASP A 116 -3.24 -22.43 20.08
CA ASP A 116 -2.97 -22.99 21.41
C ASP A 116 -2.05 -22.07 22.22
N ARG A 117 -1.03 -21.49 21.58
CA ARG A 117 -0.13 -20.57 22.28
C ARG A 117 -0.81 -19.27 22.65
N ALA A 118 -1.64 -18.71 21.78
CA ALA A 118 -2.45 -17.52 22.08
C ALA A 118 -3.37 -17.78 23.29
N SER A 119 -4.06 -18.93 23.30
CA SER A 119 -4.92 -19.34 24.42
C SER A 119 -4.15 -19.48 25.74
N GLN A 120 -2.96 -20.13 25.72
CA GLN A 120 -2.11 -20.27 26.91
C GLN A 120 -1.65 -18.94 27.48
N LEU A 121 -1.46 -17.92 26.62
CA LEU A 121 -1.04 -16.57 27.02
C LEU A 121 -2.23 -15.66 27.36
N GLY A 122 -3.47 -16.11 27.19
CA GLY A 122 -4.66 -15.30 27.36
C GLY A 122 -4.78 -14.18 26.34
N LEU A 123 -4.20 -14.36 25.14
CA LEU A 123 -4.25 -13.39 24.05
C LEU A 123 -5.42 -13.70 23.12
N GLU A 124 -6.16 -12.67 22.75
CA GLU A 124 -7.21 -12.77 21.73
C GLU A 124 -6.59 -12.48 20.35
N PRO A 125 -6.69 -13.43 19.39
CA PRO A 125 -6.20 -13.22 18.04
C PRO A 125 -7.03 -12.15 17.30
N ILE A 126 -6.38 -11.21 16.65
CA ILE A 126 -7.04 -10.21 15.79
C ILE A 126 -7.39 -10.78 14.40
N GLY A 127 -6.85 -11.93 14.03
CA GLY A 127 -7.12 -12.59 12.75
C GLY A 127 -6.49 -13.98 12.68
N ILE A 128 -6.82 -14.72 11.63
CA ILE A 128 -6.30 -16.06 11.38
C ILE A 128 -5.62 -16.09 10.02
N PHE A 129 -4.33 -16.43 10.00
CA PHE A 129 -3.58 -16.64 8.76
C PHE A 129 -4.09 -17.91 8.05
N ARG A 130 -4.60 -17.76 6.82
CA ARG A 130 -5.23 -18.85 6.06
C ARG A 130 -4.32 -19.46 5.01
N GLY A 131 -3.40 -18.71 4.46
CA GLY A 131 -2.54 -19.26 3.43
C GLY A 131 -1.56 -18.26 2.84
N PHE A 132 -0.65 -18.81 2.06
CA PHE A 132 0.37 -18.06 1.34
C PHE A 132 0.72 -18.77 0.04
N THR A 133 1.01 -18.01 -1.01
CA THR A 133 1.54 -18.54 -2.25
C THR A 133 2.42 -17.53 -2.96
N VAL A 134 3.27 -18.04 -3.83
CA VAL A 134 4.08 -17.24 -4.74
C VAL A 134 3.82 -17.67 -6.16
N ALA A 135 3.91 -16.72 -7.10
CA ALA A 135 3.90 -16.98 -8.52
C ALA A 135 4.98 -16.13 -9.20
N ALA A 136 5.54 -16.64 -10.28
CA ALA A 136 6.46 -15.90 -11.12
C ALA A 136 5.76 -15.43 -12.39
N CYS A 137 6.26 -14.36 -12.96
CA CYS A 137 5.88 -13.84 -14.28
C CYS A 137 7.16 -13.34 -14.98
N GLU A 138 7.02 -12.84 -16.20
CA GLU A 138 8.16 -12.27 -16.92
C GLU A 138 8.76 -11.08 -16.14
N PRO A 139 10.10 -10.99 -16.06
CA PRO A 139 10.77 -9.97 -15.25
C PRO A 139 10.45 -8.52 -15.65
N ASP A 140 10.17 -8.28 -16.93
CA ASP A 140 9.87 -6.96 -17.46
C ASP A 140 8.47 -6.43 -17.08
N GLU A 141 7.62 -7.31 -16.56
CA GLU A 141 6.28 -6.97 -16.07
C GLU A 141 6.02 -7.50 -14.64
N MET A 142 7.05 -7.59 -13.81
CA MET A 142 6.98 -8.19 -12.47
C MET A 142 5.83 -7.69 -11.60
N GLY A 143 5.33 -6.47 -11.83
CA GLY A 143 4.22 -5.87 -11.08
C GLY A 143 2.88 -6.59 -11.24
N ILE A 144 2.73 -7.45 -12.26
CA ILE A 144 1.49 -8.21 -12.47
C ILE A 144 1.45 -9.58 -11.76
N GLY A 145 2.46 -9.92 -10.98
CA GLY A 145 2.54 -11.17 -10.21
C GLY A 145 1.26 -11.56 -9.47
N PRO A 146 0.51 -10.62 -8.86
CA PRO A 146 -0.77 -10.90 -8.20
C PRO A 146 -1.82 -11.56 -9.09
N VAL A 147 -1.83 -11.27 -10.40
CA VAL A 147 -2.77 -11.91 -11.36
C VAL A 147 -2.58 -13.42 -11.42
N PHE A 148 -1.38 -13.92 -11.10
CA PHE A 148 -1.06 -15.36 -11.09
C PHE A 148 -1.14 -15.95 -9.68
N SER A 149 -0.70 -15.20 -8.65
CA SER A 149 -0.67 -15.70 -7.27
C SER A 149 -2.06 -15.76 -6.64
N VAL A 150 -2.91 -14.74 -6.85
CA VAL A 150 -4.25 -14.68 -6.25
C VAL A 150 -5.12 -15.89 -6.65
N PRO A 151 -5.34 -16.22 -7.94
CA PRO A 151 -6.14 -17.39 -8.29
C PRO A 151 -5.56 -18.70 -7.74
N ARG A 152 -4.23 -18.81 -7.66
CA ARG A 152 -3.57 -19.98 -7.07
C ARG A 152 -3.86 -20.09 -5.58
N LEU A 153 -3.78 -18.97 -4.85
CA LEU A 153 -4.06 -18.95 -3.41
C LEU A 153 -5.50 -19.33 -3.12
N LEU A 154 -6.45 -18.71 -3.82
CA LEU A 154 -7.88 -18.99 -3.66
C LEU A 154 -8.20 -20.45 -3.96
N LYS A 155 -7.65 -21.00 -5.05
CA LYS A 155 -7.80 -22.43 -5.36
C LYS A 155 -7.29 -23.32 -4.25
N ASN A 156 -6.12 -23.00 -3.66
CA ASN A 156 -5.54 -23.79 -2.58
C ASN A 156 -6.37 -23.70 -1.28
N ALA A 157 -7.00 -22.55 -1.05
CA ALA A 157 -7.88 -22.31 0.09
C ALA A 157 -9.33 -22.84 -0.10
N GLY A 158 -9.69 -23.26 -1.32
CA GLY A 158 -11.05 -23.68 -1.65
C GLY A 158 -12.04 -22.52 -1.75
N LEU A 159 -11.54 -21.32 -2.08
CA LEU A 159 -12.30 -20.07 -2.13
C LEU A 159 -12.41 -19.54 -3.56
N SER A 160 -13.38 -18.67 -3.77
CA SER A 160 -13.57 -17.88 -4.99
C SER A 160 -13.31 -16.39 -4.74
N MET A 161 -13.25 -15.61 -5.80
CA MET A 161 -13.11 -14.14 -5.70
C MET A 161 -14.25 -13.50 -4.88
N ASN A 162 -15.47 -14.04 -4.98
CA ASN A 162 -16.65 -13.50 -4.30
C ASN A 162 -16.69 -13.79 -2.79
N ASP A 163 -15.81 -14.67 -2.31
CA ASP A 163 -15.69 -14.97 -0.88
C ASP A 163 -14.78 -13.99 -0.17
N ILE A 164 -14.13 -13.07 -0.91
CA ILE A 164 -13.20 -12.09 -0.37
C ILE A 164 -13.89 -10.73 -0.27
N ASN A 165 -13.96 -10.20 0.93
CA ASN A 165 -14.66 -8.95 1.22
C ASN A 165 -13.73 -7.72 1.20
N LEU A 166 -12.41 -7.93 1.32
CA LEU A 166 -11.43 -6.84 1.32
C LEU A 166 -10.15 -7.28 0.62
N TRP A 167 -9.60 -6.37 -0.21
CA TRP A 167 -8.37 -6.58 -0.95
C TRP A 167 -7.36 -5.48 -0.64
N GLU A 168 -6.16 -5.90 -0.25
CA GLU A 168 -5.02 -5.00 -0.09
C GLU A 168 -3.90 -5.43 -1.04
N LEU A 169 -3.53 -4.56 -1.94
CA LEU A 169 -2.39 -4.75 -2.83
C LEU A 169 -1.43 -3.57 -2.69
N ASN A 170 -0.16 -3.88 -2.42
CA ASN A 170 0.86 -2.85 -2.33
C ASN A 170 0.91 -1.99 -3.61
N GLU A 171 0.81 -0.69 -3.44
CA GLU A 171 0.76 0.31 -4.53
C GLU A 171 2.18 0.76 -4.92
N ALA A 172 3.02 -0.18 -5.37
CA ALA A 172 4.34 0.21 -5.87
C ALA A 172 4.23 1.23 -7.02
N PHE A 173 3.26 1.00 -7.92
CA PHE A 173 2.89 1.88 -9.03
C PHE A 173 1.40 1.78 -9.31
N ALA A 174 0.73 2.89 -9.62
CA ALA A 174 -0.68 2.88 -9.98
C ALA A 174 -0.98 1.96 -11.18
N SER A 175 -0.10 1.93 -12.19
CA SER A 175 -0.28 1.12 -13.40
C SER A 175 -0.46 -0.36 -13.09
N GLN A 176 0.35 -0.94 -12.21
CA GLN A 176 0.27 -2.34 -11.85
C GLN A 176 -0.95 -2.66 -10.96
N CYS A 177 -1.30 -1.75 -10.04
CA CYS A 177 -2.48 -1.90 -9.19
C CYS A 177 -3.77 -1.92 -9.99
N ILE A 178 -3.92 -0.96 -10.91
CA ILE A 178 -5.08 -0.86 -11.80
C ILE A 178 -5.21 -2.11 -12.64
N TYR A 179 -4.10 -2.53 -13.30
CA TYR A 179 -4.13 -3.73 -14.13
C TYR A 179 -4.50 -4.98 -13.33
N CYS A 180 -3.88 -5.18 -12.15
CA CYS A 180 -4.19 -6.34 -11.31
C CYS A 180 -5.65 -6.35 -10.85
N ARG A 181 -6.16 -5.22 -10.36
CA ARG A 181 -7.56 -5.04 -9.96
C ARG A 181 -8.51 -5.42 -11.09
N ASP A 182 -8.34 -4.78 -12.24
CA ASP A 182 -9.23 -4.94 -13.40
C ASP A 182 -9.15 -6.35 -13.98
N ARG A 183 -7.95 -6.93 -14.05
CA ARG A 183 -7.73 -8.30 -14.55
C ARG A 183 -8.32 -9.38 -13.66
N LEU A 184 -8.31 -9.15 -12.35
CA LEU A 184 -8.91 -10.04 -11.35
C LEU A 184 -10.40 -9.78 -11.15
N GLY A 185 -10.94 -8.69 -11.68
CA GLY A 185 -12.35 -8.32 -11.53
C GLY A 185 -12.69 -7.87 -10.11
N ILE A 186 -11.73 -7.26 -9.40
CA ILE A 186 -11.93 -6.77 -8.03
C ILE A 186 -12.68 -5.43 -8.08
N ASP A 187 -13.74 -5.32 -7.27
CA ASP A 187 -14.45 -4.06 -7.11
C ASP A 187 -13.55 -3.02 -6.42
N ASN A 188 -13.54 -1.82 -6.96
CA ASN A 188 -12.75 -0.71 -6.42
C ASN A 188 -13.16 -0.32 -4.99
N GLU A 189 -14.41 -0.57 -4.60
CA GLU A 189 -14.92 -0.19 -3.28
C GLU A 189 -14.41 -1.11 -2.14
N ILE A 190 -13.89 -2.27 -2.50
CA ILE A 190 -13.27 -3.22 -1.55
C ILE A 190 -11.76 -3.39 -1.77
N TYR A 191 -11.15 -2.48 -2.54
CA TYR A 191 -9.73 -2.55 -2.91
C TYR A 191 -8.96 -1.33 -2.39
N ASN A 192 -7.93 -1.56 -1.56
CA ASN A 192 -7.11 -0.53 -0.93
C ASN A 192 -7.96 0.59 -0.31
N VAL A 193 -8.93 0.21 0.51
CA VAL A 193 -10.02 1.08 0.98
C VAL A 193 -9.56 2.28 1.80
N ASN A 194 -8.39 2.20 2.43
CA ASN A 194 -7.80 3.28 3.19
C ASN A 194 -6.53 3.85 2.54
N GLY A 195 -6.42 3.74 1.20
CA GLY A 195 -5.20 4.08 0.49
C GLY A 195 -4.12 3.04 0.64
N GLY A 196 -2.91 3.33 0.21
CA GLY A 196 -1.79 2.40 0.25
C GLY A 196 -0.44 3.08 0.06
N SER A 197 0.52 2.38 -0.53
CA SER A 197 1.91 2.86 -0.59
C SER A 197 2.13 4.13 -1.42
N ILE A 198 1.22 4.50 -2.29
CA ILE A 198 1.26 5.81 -2.97
C ILE A 198 1.10 6.94 -1.95
N SER A 199 0.24 6.74 -0.95
CA SER A 199 -0.01 7.74 0.09
C SER A 199 0.95 7.66 1.28
N ILE A 200 1.43 6.47 1.65
CA ILE A 200 2.25 6.29 2.88
C ILE A 200 3.69 5.84 2.61
N GLY A 201 4.06 5.58 1.37
CA GLY A 201 5.38 5.05 1.00
C GLY A 201 5.47 3.53 1.03
N HIS A 202 6.62 3.03 0.55
CA HIS A 202 6.88 1.59 0.41
C HIS A 202 8.28 1.22 0.93
N PRO A 203 8.55 1.26 2.23
CA PRO A 203 9.73 0.64 2.80
C PRO A 203 9.67 -0.88 2.58
N PHE A 204 10.63 -1.46 1.85
CA PHE A 204 10.52 -2.84 1.37
C PHE A 204 10.40 -3.87 2.51
N GLY A 205 11.12 -3.65 3.60
CA GLY A 205 11.04 -4.52 4.78
C GLY A 205 9.79 -4.33 5.64
N MET A 206 9.10 -3.19 5.52
CA MET A 206 7.92 -2.84 6.30
C MET A 206 6.61 -3.32 5.66
N THR A 207 6.45 -3.07 4.38
CA THR A 207 5.15 -3.14 3.70
C THR A 207 4.44 -4.48 3.85
N GLY A 208 5.17 -5.61 3.81
CA GLY A 208 4.56 -6.94 3.94
C GLY A 208 3.88 -7.15 5.29
N ALA A 209 4.56 -6.86 6.39
CA ALA A 209 4.00 -7.00 7.73
C ALA A 209 2.86 -6.00 7.96
N ARG A 210 2.99 -4.74 7.50
CA ARG A 210 1.92 -3.75 7.56
C ARG A 210 0.66 -4.22 6.81
N THR A 211 0.78 -4.66 5.57
CA THR A 211 -0.38 -5.09 4.77
C THR A 211 -1.12 -6.25 5.45
N VAL A 212 -0.40 -7.21 6.04
CA VAL A 212 -1.01 -8.34 6.75
C VAL A 212 -1.76 -7.87 8.01
N SER A 213 -1.19 -7.00 8.84
CA SER A 213 -1.84 -6.53 10.07
C SER A 213 -3.01 -5.59 9.79
N TYR A 214 -2.85 -4.68 8.86
CA TYR A 214 -3.84 -3.65 8.53
C TYR A 214 -5.18 -4.22 8.04
N THR A 215 -5.14 -5.21 7.17
CA THR A 215 -6.32 -5.87 6.65
C THR A 215 -7.18 -6.45 7.78
N HIS A 216 -6.56 -6.95 8.86
CA HIS A 216 -7.27 -7.54 9.99
C HIS A 216 -8.00 -6.52 10.86
N LEU A 217 -7.43 -5.35 11.11
CA LEU A 217 -8.08 -4.32 11.92
C LEU A 217 -9.39 -3.82 11.29
N ARG A 218 -9.45 -3.72 9.96
CA ARG A 218 -10.65 -3.28 9.24
C ARG A 218 -11.75 -4.33 9.15
N ALA A 219 -11.43 -5.62 9.18
CA ALA A 219 -12.43 -6.67 9.09
C ALA A 219 -13.32 -6.75 10.32
N HIS A 220 -12.85 -6.33 11.48
CA HIS A 220 -13.67 -6.28 12.69
C HIS A 220 -14.82 -5.26 12.62
N GLU A 221 -14.73 -4.27 11.72
CA GLU A 221 -15.81 -3.29 11.51
C GLU A 221 -16.92 -3.79 10.56
N THR A 222 -16.72 -4.92 9.87
CA THR A 222 -17.62 -5.39 8.81
C THR A 222 -18.21 -6.77 9.01
N ASP A 223 -18.02 -7.45 10.15
CA ASP A 223 -18.42 -8.86 10.38
C ASP A 223 -17.92 -9.86 9.31
N SER A 224 -16.83 -9.54 8.63
CA SER A 224 -16.36 -10.22 7.43
C SER A 224 -15.16 -11.12 7.71
N TYR A 225 -15.14 -12.30 7.12
CA TYR A 225 -14.00 -13.22 7.17
C TYR A 225 -12.87 -12.72 6.23
N LEU A 226 -11.64 -12.72 6.76
CA LEU A 226 -10.43 -12.40 6.03
C LEU A 226 -9.71 -13.67 5.56
N VAL A 227 -9.17 -13.64 4.38
CA VAL A 227 -8.32 -14.69 3.80
C VAL A 227 -6.90 -14.16 3.60
#